data_2f2ef8b9b0edad87de9a6b70f241f15d
#
_entry.id   2f2ef8b9b0edad87de9a6b70f241f15d
#
_cell.length_a   1.000
_cell.length_b   1.000
_cell.length_c   1.000
_cell.angle_alpha   90.00
_cell.angle_beta   90.00
_cell.angle_gamma   90.00
#
_symmetry.space_group_name_H-M   'P 1'
#
loop_
_entity.id
_entity.type
_entity.pdbx_description
1 polymer ?
#
loop_
_entity_poly.entity_id
_entity_poly.type
_entity_poly.pdbx_seq_one_letter_code
_entity_poly.pdbx_strand_id
1 'polypeptide(L)'
;MMKILDKVILFLGAIFLILLESCCPLEFRIVLKPEMVNVTGGIIEGEDYPWAPPKGNFPKGRRVQLSDFAIGKYEVTQEEYYSVMKDEVVSVTAYVDGVGERTAEFFMDSRPSFCKPNNPPYHCFEGENQERRPVEGITFYDALWYCNVLSRKTDLEPVYKIKVTEVTSVNFSSHITGAEVEMIPGANGYRLPTECEAEYAMRGGDPNASDWDYLFSGAVSEPGKERYSINKGLDPVGWYQYNNKTGVSGTSDSDRENNTYYSYKGTHEVGLKKPNRLGLYDMSGNVSEYCYGKIDWELTSKIQYTGELEINPVRIDETGNGRPSYGGSWRAAAGGAIVHSFPDNVDSSFSASIGFRVARSLK
;
A
#
# COMPACT_ATOMS: atom_id res chain seq x y z
N MET A 1 -61.53 -24.30 28.96
CA MET A 1 -61.18 -23.92 27.57
C MET A 1 -60.45 -22.61 27.49
N MET A 2 -60.70 -21.59 28.30
CA MET A 2 -59.99 -20.28 28.31
C MET A 2 -58.53 -20.37 28.69
N LYS A 3 -58.09 -21.22 29.62
CA LYS A 3 -56.66 -21.31 30.07
C LYS A 3 -55.68 -21.95 29.06
N ILE A 4 -56.17 -22.59 28.01
CA ILE A 4 -55.33 -23.18 26.96
C ILE A 4 -55.09 -22.14 25.84
N LEU A 5 -56.06 -21.26 25.62
CA LEU A 5 -55.92 -20.19 24.59
C LEU A 5 -54.88 -19.15 24.99
N ASP A 6 -54.81 -18.78 26.30
CA ASP A 6 -53.83 -17.82 26.80
C ASP A 6 -52.39 -18.35 26.72
N LYS A 7 -52.17 -19.66 26.88
CA LYS A 7 -50.84 -20.27 26.74
C LYS A 7 -50.37 -20.37 25.27
N VAL A 8 -51.32 -20.56 24.35
CA VAL A 8 -50.99 -20.60 22.90
C VAL A 8 -50.67 -19.21 22.37
N ILE A 9 -51.36 -18.18 22.85
CA ILE A 9 -51.07 -16.78 22.48
C ILE A 9 -49.73 -16.32 23.05
N LEU A 10 -49.37 -16.70 24.29
CA LEU A 10 -48.05 -16.43 24.85
C LEU A 10 -46.92 -17.16 24.10
N PHE A 11 -47.14 -18.39 23.64
CA PHE A 11 -46.16 -19.17 22.92
C PHE A 11 -45.94 -18.64 21.48
N LEU A 12 -47.01 -18.21 20.81
CA LEU A 12 -46.92 -17.55 19.49
C LEU A 12 -46.32 -16.16 19.59
N GLY A 13 -46.57 -15.40 20.64
CA GLY A 13 -45.95 -14.10 20.92
C GLY A 13 -44.45 -14.23 21.18
N ALA A 14 -44.01 -15.26 21.92
CA ALA A 14 -42.61 -15.52 22.19
C ALA A 14 -41.84 -15.97 20.92
N ILE A 15 -42.48 -16.79 20.06
CA ILE A 15 -41.88 -17.17 18.76
C ILE A 15 -41.78 -15.95 17.81
N PHE A 16 -42.78 -15.05 17.85
CA PHE A 16 -42.75 -13.84 17.03
C PHE A 16 -41.71 -12.81 17.54
N LEU A 17 -41.49 -12.74 18.87
CA LEU A 17 -40.39 -11.92 19.42
C LEU A 17 -39.01 -12.52 19.09
N ILE A 18 -38.86 -13.85 19.18
CA ILE A 18 -37.58 -14.53 18.80
C ILE A 18 -37.31 -14.39 17.31
N LEU A 19 -38.33 -14.36 16.45
CA LEU A 19 -38.17 -14.10 15.01
C LEU A 19 -37.88 -12.61 14.67
N LEU A 20 -38.28 -11.68 15.56
CA LEU A 20 -37.95 -10.27 15.41
C LEU A 20 -36.54 -9.92 15.92
N GLU A 21 -35.99 -10.65 16.87
CA GLU A 21 -34.62 -10.51 17.33
C GLU A 21 -33.59 -11.14 16.36
N SER A 22 -34.02 -12.05 15.47
CA SER A 22 -33.19 -12.63 14.42
C SER A 22 -33.15 -11.80 13.11
N CYS A 23 -33.92 -10.73 13.00
CA CYS A 23 -33.75 -9.70 11.98
C CYS A 23 -32.71 -8.71 12.47
N CYS A 24 -31.47 -9.16 12.61
CA CYS A 24 -30.34 -8.28 12.44
C CYS A 24 -30.52 -7.63 11.05
N PRO A 25 -30.64 -6.29 10.93
CA PRO A 25 -30.66 -5.68 9.62
C PRO A 25 -29.42 -6.22 8.91
N LEU A 26 -29.60 -6.78 7.71
CA LEU A 26 -28.52 -6.99 6.78
C LEU A 26 -27.90 -5.58 6.60
N GLU A 27 -26.92 -5.25 7.45
CA GLU A 27 -26.06 -4.12 7.18
C GLU A 27 -25.49 -4.41 5.79
N PHE A 28 -26.01 -3.75 4.78
CA PHE A 28 -25.42 -3.73 3.47
C PHE A 28 -24.00 -3.18 3.68
N ARG A 29 -23.06 -4.10 3.82
CA ARG A 29 -21.65 -3.75 4.02
C ARG A 29 -21.14 -3.19 2.71
N ILE A 30 -21.16 -1.86 2.61
CA ILE A 30 -20.58 -1.17 1.46
C ILE A 30 -19.07 -1.38 1.51
N VAL A 31 -18.56 -2.09 0.51
CA VAL A 31 -17.12 -2.17 0.27
C VAL A 31 -16.68 -0.92 -0.47
N LEU A 32 -15.84 -0.13 0.15
CA LEU A 32 -15.27 1.05 -0.50
C LEU A 32 -14.18 0.59 -1.48
N LYS A 33 -14.38 0.94 -2.75
CA LYS A 33 -13.44 0.59 -3.83
C LYS A 33 -12.47 1.73 -4.04
N PRO A 34 -11.16 1.46 -4.12
CA PRO A 34 -10.19 2.48 -4.50
C PRO A 34 -10.53 3.10 -5.86
N GLU A 35 -10.40 4.43 -5.96
CA GLU A 35 -10.49 5.13 -7.25
C GLU A 35 -9.28 4.75 -8.11
N MET A 36 -9.52 4.28 -9.34
CA MET A 36 -8.47 3.77 -10.22
C MET A 36 -8.20 4.70 -11.39
N VAL A 37 -6.93 4.82 -11.77
CA VAL A 37 -6.47 5.51 -12.99
C VAL A 37 -5.97 4.47 -13.98
N ASN A 38 -6.44 4.53 -15.22
CA ASN A 38 -5.93 3.69 -16.30
C ASN A 38 -4.61 4.26 -16.81
N VAL A 39 -3.62 3.40 -16.93
CA VAL A 39 -2.29 3.71 -17.45
C VAL A 39 -2.08 2.91 -18.73
N THR A 40 -1.87 3.62 -19.83
CA THR A 40 -1.49 2.98 -21.08
C THR A 40 -0.06 2.47 -20.97
N GLY A 41 0.15 1.20 -21.21
CA GLY A 41 1.46 0.59 -21.23
C GLY A 41 2.30 1.07 -22.40
N GLY A 42 3.53 0.64 -22.45
CA GLY A 42 4.46 1.02 -23.52
C GLY A 42 5.78 0.29 -23.42
N ILE A 43 6.67 0.56 -24.37
CA ILE A 43 8.05 0.09 -24.34
C ILE A 43 8.92 1.20 -23.78
N ILE A 44 9.70 0.88 -22.75
CA ILE A 44 10.65 1.77 -22.09
C ILE A 44 12.06 1.29 -22.45
N GLU A 45 12.82 2.15 -23.10
CA GLU A 45 14.26 1.97 -23.30
C GLU A 45 14.96 2.60 -22.10
N GLY A 46 15.73 1.82 -21.36
CA GLY A 46 16.44 2.33 -20.18
C GLY A 46 17.57 3.26 -20.54
N GLU A 47 17.80 4.27 -19.71
CA GLU A 47 18.76 5.34 -19.94
C GLU A 47 19.68 5.57 -18.72
N ASP A 48 20.76 6.30 -18.95
CA ASP A 48 21.60 6.86 -17.88
C ASP A 48 21.00 8.19 -17.41
N TYR A 49 20.49 8.22 -16.18
CA TYR A 49 19.93 9.44 -15.59
C TYR A 49 21.05 10.28 -14.95
N PRO A 50 21.17 11.59 -15.30
CA PRO A 50 22.29 12.43 -14.84
C PRO A 50 22.32 12.68 -13.33
N TRP A 51 21.21 12.47 -12.65
CA TRP A 51 21.03 12.72 -11.21
C TRP A 51 20.97 11.45 -10.35
N ALA A 52 21.06 10.26 -10.94
CA ALA A 52 20.93 9.01 -10.22
C ALA A 52 22.18 8.13 -10.32
N PRO A 53 22.59 7.47 -9.24
CA PRO A 53 23.21 6.17 -9.38
C PRO A 53 22.15 5.23 -10.02
N PRO A 54 22.54 4.24 -10.83
CA PRO A 54 21.61 3.35 -11.55
C PRO A 54 20.87 2.45 -10.57
N LYS A 55 19.80 2.95 -9.96
CA LYS A 55 19.00 2.22 -8.96
C LYS A 55 17.55 2.05 -9.37
N GLY A 56 17.08 2.70 -10.43
CA GLY A 56 15.72 2.55 -10.94
C GLY A 56 15.52 1.26 -11.72
N ASN A 57 14.27 1.04 -12.14
CA ASN A 57 13.89 -0.12 -12.94
C ASN A 57 14.21 0.02 -14.42
N PHE A 58 14.58 1.21 -14.88
CA PHE A 58 14.89 1.49 -16.29
C PHE A 58 16.34 1.97 -16.50
N PRO A 59 17.34 1.22 -16.02
CA PRO A 59 18.74 1.58 -16.26
C PRO A 59 19.11 1.32 -17.72
N LYS A 60 20.16 2.00 -18.20
CA LYS A 60 20.71 1.80 -19.53
C LYS A 60 20.96 0.33 -19.86
N GLY A 61 20.51 -0.08 -21.04
CA GLY A 61 20.62 -1.44 -21.54
C GLY A 61 19.48 -2.35 -21.12
N ARG A 62 18.54 -1.90 -20.28
CA ARG A 62 17.29 -2.63 -20.00
C ARG A 62 16.19 -2.15 -20.93
N ARG A 63 15.39 -3.09 -21.45
CA ARG A 63 14.19 -2.80 -22.26
C ARG A 63 12.99 -3.46 -21.61
N VAL A 64 11.98 -2.69 -21.31
CA VAL A 64 10.76 -3.19 -20.63
C VAL A 64 9.54 -2.82 -21.44
N GLN A 65 8.66 -3.79 -21.67
CA GLN A 65 7.30 -3.57 -22.17
C GLN A 65 6.31 -3.77 -21.04
N LEU A 66 5.50 -2.77 -20.77
CA LEU A 66 4.35 -2.88 -19.88
C LEU A 66 3.06 -2.94 -20.69
N SER A 67 2.18 -3.84 -20.33
CA SER A 67 0.78 -3.86 -20.80
C SER A 67 -0.03 -2.77 -20.10
N ASP A 68 -1.20 -2.45 -20.65
CA ASP A 68 -2.13 -1.53 -19.98
C ASP A 68 -2.54 -2.06 -18.61
N PHE A 69 -2.59 -1.18 -17.63
CA PHE A 69 -3.00 -1.51 -16.27
C PHE A 69 -3.78 -0.35 -15.63
N ALA A 70 -4.49 -0.63 -14.58
CA ALA A 70 -5.07 0.39 -13.72
C ALA A 70 -4.33 0.41 -12.38
N ILE A 71 -4.16 1.59 -11.81
CA ILE A 71 -3.50 1.79 -10.51
C ILE A 71 -4.34 2.72 -9.63
N GLY A 72 -4.32 2.51 -8.32
CA GLY A 72 -5.02 3.36 -7.36
C GLY A 72 -4.60 4.81 -7.51
N LYS A 73 -5.57 5.72 -7.62
CA LYS A 73 -5.34 7.17 -7.69
C LYS A 73 -4.63 7.68 -6.45
N TYR A 74 -4.94 7.06 -5.32
CA TYR A 74 -4.39 7.32 -4.00
C TYR A 74 -3.78 6.05 -3.42
N GLU A 75 -3.02 6.18 -2.36
CA GLU A 75 -2.72 5.12 -1.41
C GLU A 75 -4.04 4.56 -0.85
N VAL A 76 -4.10 3.26 -0.52
CA VAL A 76 -5.29 2.68 0.14
C VAL A 76 -5.52 3.38 1.46
N THR A 77 -6.72 3.94 1.66
CA THR A 77 -7.07 4.68 2.86
C THR A 77 -7.46 3.76 4.02
N GLN A 78 -7.46 4.30 5.24
CA GLN A 78 -7.86 3.57 6.44
C GLN A 78 -9.32 3.11 6.37
N GLU A 79 -10.23 3.94 5.81
CA GLU A 79 -11.63 3.55 5.61
C GLU A 79 -11.81 2.46 4.56
N GLU A 80 -11.07 2.53 3.44
CA GLU A 80 -11.08 1.48 2.41
C GLU A 80 -10.58 0.17 2.98
N TYR A 81 -9.43 0.20 3.69
CA TYR A 81 -8.88 -0.98 4.34
C TYR A 81 -9.85 -1.59 5.35
N TYR A 82 -10.43 -0.77 6.23
CA TYR A 82 -11.42 -1.22 7.20
C TYR A 82 -12.64 -1.84 6.53
N SER A 83 -13.18 -1.22 5.48
CA SER A 83 -14.38 -1.71 4.78
C SER A 83 -14.19 -3.12 4.19
N VAL A 84 -12.94 -3.44 3.82
CA VAL A 84 -12.55 -4.72 3.23
C VAL A 84 -12.17 -5.73 4.31
N MET A 85 -11.37 -5.34 5.30
CA MET A 85 -10.74 -6.25 6.26
C MET A 85 -11.55 -6.49 7.54
N LYS A 86 -12.60 -5.70 7.78
CA LYS A 86 -13.49 -5.90 8.93
C LYS A 86 -14.06 -7.32 8.92
N ASP A 87 -13.89 -8.04 10.04
CA ASP A 87 -14.31 -9.41 10.26
C ASP A 87 -13.64 -10.48 9.37
N GLU A 88 -12.55 -10.13 8.67
CA GLU A 88 -11.75 -11.12 7.95
C GLU A 88 -10.97 -12.02 8.91
N VAL A 89 -10.97 -13.31 8.57
CA VAL A 89 -10.29 -14.36 9.34
C VAL A 89 -9.29 -15.07 8.44
N VAL A 90 -8.13 -15.35 8.98
CA VAL A 90 -7.11 -16.17 8.34
C VAL A 90 -6.91 -17.46 9.13
N SER A 91 -6.72 -18.59 8.43
CA SER A 91 -6.47 -19.89 9.03
C SER A 91 -5.02 -20.31 8.82
N VAL A 92 -4.40 -20.82 9.87
CA VAL A 92 -3.07 -21.42 9.85
C VAL A 92 -3.18 -22.88 10.25
N THR A 93 -2.70 -23.78 9.41
CA THR A 93 -2.64 -25.21 9.72
C THR A 93 -1.19 -25.61 9.98
N ALA A 94 -0.94 -26.21 11.15
CA ALA A 94 0.36 -26.71 11.54
C ALA A 94 0.26 -28.16 12.02
N TYR A 95 1.32 -28.92 11.81
CA TYR A 95 1.46 -30.26 12.36
C TYR A 95 1.99 -30.18 13.80
N VAL A 96 1.28 -30.80 14.73
CA VAL A 96 1.67 -30.88 16.14
C VAL A 96 2.06 -32.34 16.47
N ASP A 97 3.28 -32.53 16.96
CA ASP A 97 3.80 -33.85 17.28
C ASP A 97 2.90 -34.62 18.25
N GLY A 98 2.57 -35.86 17.91
CA GLY A 98 1.68 -36.72 18.69
C GLY A 98 0.19 -36.40 18.60
N VAL A 99 -0.20 -35.34 17.89
CA VAL A 99 -1.60 -34.87 17.78
C VAL A 99 -2.07 -34.81 16.33
N GLY A 100 -1.15 -34.63 15.36
CA GLY A 100 -1.46 -34.45 13.93
C GLY A 100 -1.72 -33.00 13.56
N GLU A 101 -2.34 -32.77 12.39
CA GLU A 101 -2.66 -31.43 11.90
C GLU A 101 -3.69 -30.72 12.81
N ARG A 102 -3.42 -29.45 13.06
CA ARG A 102 -4.30 -28.53 13.77
C ARG A 102 -4.42 -27.22 13.01
N THR A 103 -5.64 -26.71 12.90
CA THR A 103 -5.93 -25.42 12.28
C THR A 103 -6.38 -24.44 13.37
N ALA A 104 -5.77 -23.27 13.37
CA ALA A 104 -6.16 -22.14 14.20
C ALA A 104 -6.65 -21.01 13.31
N GLU A 105 -7.65 -20.27 13.78
CA GLU A 105 -8.24 -19.12 13.10
C GLU A 105 -7.87 -17.84 13.84
N PHE A 106 -7.54 -16.78 13.09
CA PHE A 106 -7.10 -15.51 13.60
C PHE A 106 -7.86 -14.37 12.93
N PHE A 107 -8.47 -13.48 13.73
CA PHE A 107 -9.07 -12.25 13.22
C PHE A 107 -7.99 -11.27 12.78
N MET A 108 -8.09 -10.81 11.53
CA MET A 108 -7.16 -9.84 10.95
C MET A 108 -7.34 -8.46 11.59
N ASP A 109 -6.24 -7.74 11.76
CA ASP A 109 -6.32 -6.32 12.18
C ASP A 109 -6.92 -5.48 11.05
N SER A 110 -8.11 -4.97 11.28
CA SER A 110 -8.79 -4.09 10.31
C SER A 110 -8.50 -2.61 10.52
N ARG A 111 -7.77 -2.24 11.60
CA ARG A 111 -7.37 -0.86 11.92
C ARG A 111 -5.92 -0.78 12.42
N PRO A 112 -4.95 -1.26 11.61
CA PRO A 112 -3.57 -1.45 12.03
C PRO A 112 -2.81 -0.15 12.23
N SER A 113 -3.27 0.96 11.66
CA SER A 113 -2.53 2.20 11.55
C SER A 113 -2.05 2.76 12.90
N PHE A 114 -0.77 3.14 12.95
CA PHE A 114 -0.16 3.86 14.07
C PHE A 114 -0.54 5.34 14.08
N CYS A 115 -0.65 5.97 12.88
CA CYS A 115 -1.01 7.37 12.74
C CYS A 115 -2.52 7.57 12.96
N LYS A 116 -2.93 7.61 14.22
CA LYS A 116 -4.31 7.78 14.67
C LYS A 116 -4.38 8.64 15.93
N PRO A 117 -5.56 9.21 16.27
CA PRO A 117 -5.74 10.01 17.48
C PRO A 117 -5.30 9.26 18.73
N ASN A 118 -4.68 9.97 19.67
CA ASN A 118 -4.26 9.46 20.97
C ASN A 118 -3.23 8.32 20.92
N ASN A 119 -2.39 8.26 19.90
CA ASN A 119 -1.35 7.26 19.76
C ASN A 119 0.06 7.91 19.62
N PRO A 120 0.59 8.60 20.64
CA PRO A 120 1.92 9.20 20.55
C PRO A 120 3.00 8.13 20.31
N PRO A 121 4.07 8.46 19.56
CA PRO A 121 4.46 9.79 19.05
C PRO A 121 3.82 10.18 17.71
N TYR A 122 2.87 9.41 17.22
CA TYR A 122 2.20 9.67 15.96
C TYR A 122 1.01 10.61 16.18
N HIS A 123 0.81 11.54 15.25
CA HIS A 123 -0.19 12.58 15.37
C HIS A 123 -1.10 12.64 14.15
N CYS A 124 -2.34 13.04 14.41
CA CYS A 124 -3.29 13.45 13.41
C CYS A 124 -3.26 14.96 13.30
N PHE A 125 -3.41 15.47 12.09
CA PHE A 125 -3.39 16.89 11.83
C PHE A 125 -4.80 17.44 11.92
N GLU A 126 -4.95 18.58 12.60
CA GLU A 126 -6.25 19.22 12.82
C GLU A 126 -6.88 19.63 11.48
N GLY A 127 -8.16 19.34 11.32
CA GLY A 127 -8.89 19.64 10.09
C GLY A 127 -8.80 18.59 8.98
N GLU A 128 -7.95 17.55 9.15
CA GLU A 128 -7.87 16.45 8.21
C GLU A 128 -8.78 15.28 8.63
N ASN A 129 -9.31 14.55 7.62
CA ASN A 129 -10.12 13.38 7.85
C ASN A 129 -9.21 12.16 8.12
N GLN A 130 -9.29 11.62 9.35
CA GLN A 130 -8.50 10.45 9.78
C GLN A 130 -8.73 9.23 8.88
N GLU A 131 -9.95 8.97 8.48
CA GLU A 131 -10.32 7.81 7.69
C GLU A 131 -9.78 7.89 6.25
N ARG A 132 -9.48 9.10 5.77
CA ARG A 132 -8.88 9.38 4.46
C ARG A 132 -7.34 9.34 4.46
N ARG A 133 -6.71 9.09 5.59
CA ARG A 133 -5.25 8.87 5.64
C ARG A 133 -4.90 7.52 5.05
N PRO A 134 -3.69 7.32 4.48
CA PRO A 134 -3.27 6.00 4.04
C PRO A 134 -3.27 5.02 5.21
N VAL A 135 -3.61 3.78 4.94
CA VAL A 135 -3.36 2.69 5.88
C VAL A 135 -1.86 2.41 5.94
N GLU A 136 -1.34 2.24 7.14
CA GLU A 136 0.03 1.83 7.42
C GLU A 136 0.05 0.89 8.65
N GLY A 137 1.21 0.39 9.06
CA GLY A 137 1.27 -0.60 10.13
C GLY A 137 0.82 -1.99 9.69
N ILE A 138 0.96 -2.30 8.43
CA ILE A 138 0.64 -3.59 7.81
C ILE A 138 1.90 -4.31 7.36
N THR A 139 1.82 -5.63 7.20
CA THR A 139 2.86 -6.41 6.53
C THR A 139 2.63 -6.44 5.02
N PHE A 140 3.64 -6.88 4.28
CA PHE A 140 3.50 -7.18 2.86
C PHE A 140 2.38 -8.22 2.59
N TYR A 141 2.29 -9.25 3.42
CA TYR A 141 1.28 -10.29 3.27
C TYR A 141 -0.13 -9.81 3.59
N ASP A 142 -0.29 -8.87 4.54
CA ASP A 142 -1.58 -8.24 4.82
C ASP A 142 -2.09 -7.47 3.59
N ALA A 143 -1.19 -6.76 2.87
CA ALA A 143 -1.52 -6.05 1.65
C ALA A 143 -1.96 -7.00 0.52
N LEU A 144 -1.29 -8.16 0.36
CA LEU A 144 -1.71 -9.20 -0.60
C LEU A 144 -3.05 -9.81 -0.24
N TRP A 145 -3.27 -10.07 1.06
CA TRP A 145 -4.55 -10.59 1.56
C TRP A 145 -5.69 -9.61 1.30
N TYR A 146 -5.48 -8.32 1.60
CA TYR A 146 -6.42 -7.25 1.27
C TYR A 146 -6.80 -7.27 -0.22
N CYS A 147 -5.82 -7.33 -1.13
CA CYS A 147 -6.07 -7.37 -2.56
C CYS A 147 -6.98 -8.54 -2.96
N ASN A 148 -6.75 -9.73 -2.40
CA ASN A 148 -7.57 -10.90 -2.65
C ASN A 148 -8.99 -10.76 -2.07
N VAL A 149 -9.10 -10.22 -0.85
CA VAL A 149 -10.42 -9.99 -0.21
C VAL A 149 -11.22 -8.96 -1.00
N LEU A 150 -10.58 -7.84 -1.37
CA LEU A 150 -11.22 -6.81 -2.21
C LEU A 150 -11.68 -7.39 -3.54
N SER A 151 -10.86 -8.24 -4.19
CA SER A 151 -11.22 -8.90 -5.43
C SER A 151 -12.49 -9.75 -5.25
N ARG A 152 -12.53 -10.62 -4.24
CA ARG A 152 -13.71 -11.44 -3.95
C ARG A 152 -14.95 -10.61 -3.65
N LYS A 153 -14.81 -9.57 -2.83
CA LYS A 153 -15.93 -8.67 -2.45
C LYS A 153 -16.44 -7.80 -3.60
N THR A 154 -15.71 -7.77 -4.72
CA THR A 154 -16.08 -7.01 -5.93
C THR A 154 -16.26 -7.88 -7.17
N ASP A 155 -16.51 -9.18 -6.98
CA ASP A 155 -16.77 -10.17 -8.02
C ASP A 155 -15.64 -10.29 -9.07
N LEU A 156 -14.40 -10.14 -8.60
CA LEU A 156 -13.20 -10.32 -9.40
C LEU A 156 -12.43 -11.57 -8.94
N GLU A 157 -11.64 -12.12 -9.84
CA GLU A 157 -10.81 -13.28 -9.58
C GLU A 157 -9.56 -12.87 -8.79
N PRO A 158 -9.32 -13.40 -7.57
CA PRO A 158 -8.12 -13.11 -6.78
C PRO A 158 -6.83 -13.39 -7.56
N VAL A 159 -5.84 -12.52 -7.41
CA VAL A 159 -4.57 -12.63 -8.15
C VAL A 159 -3.56 -13.52 -7.45
N TYR A 160 -3.70 -13.71 -6.14
CA TYR A 160 -2.71 -14.46 -5.36
C TYR A 160 -3.31 -15.75 -4.80
N LYS A 161 -2.57 -16.85 -4.94
CA LYS A 161 -2.75 -18.03 -4.11
C LYS A 161 -1.85 -17.87 -2.90
N ILE A 162 -2.45 -17.72 -1.72
CA ILE A 162 -1.75 -17.45 -0.46
C ILE A 162 -1.99 -18.63 0.48
N LYS A 163 -0.90 -19.27 0.91
CA LYS A 163 -0.90 -20.26 1.99
C LYS A 163 -0.18 -19.64 3.18
N VAL A 164 -0.95 -19.22 4.18
CA VAL A 164 -0.41 -18.59 5.38
C VAL A 164 0.33 -19.62 6.22
N THR A 165 1.55 -19.30 6.62
CA THR A 165 2.42 -20.16 7.42
C THR A 165 2.66 -19.61 8.82
N GLU A 166 2.56 -18.28 8.99
CA GLU A 166 2.81 -17.63 10.27
C GLU A 166 1.92 -16.40 10.44
N VAL A 167 1.44 -16.23 11.67
CA VAL A 167 0.63 -15.09 12.10
C VAL A 167 1.15 -14.57 13.43
N THR A 168 1.30 -13.26 13.55
CA THR A 168 1.61 -12.57 14.80
C THR A 168 0.37 -11.81 15.28
N SER A 169 -0.03 -12.05 16.54
CA SER A 169 -1.18 -11.38 17.13
C SER A 169 -0.73 -10.31 18.14
N VAL A 170 -1.33 -9.15 18.05
CA VAL A 170 -1.12 -8.03 18.97
C VAL A 170 -2.50 -7.54 19.42
N ASN A 171 -2.77 -7.54 20.73
CA ASN A 171 -4.04 -7.06 21.32
C ASN A 171 -5.30 -7.64 20.64
N PHE A 172 -5.33 -8.95 20.43
CA PHE A 172 -6.43 -9.70 19.78
C PHE A 172 -6.66 -9.43 18.30
N SER A 173 -5.81 -8.65 17.65
CA SER A 173 -5.77 -8.48 16.20
C SER A 173 -4.53 -9.15 15.64
N SER A 174 -4.58 -9.56 14.37
CA SER A 174 -3.51 -10.38 13.81
C SER A 174 -3.00 -9.85 12.48
N HIS A 175 -1.72 -10.08 12.25
CA HIS A 175 -1.00 -9.81 11.01
C HIS A 175 -0.41 -11.10 10.44
N ILE A 176 -0.44 -11.26 9.14
CA ILE A 176 0.24 -12.38 8.47
C ILE A 176 1.74 -12.05 8.39
N THR A 177 2.57 -12.82 9.10
CA THR A 177 4.02 -12.61 9.14
C THR A 177 4.80 -13.62 8.31
N GLY A 178 4.13 -14.64 7.76
CA GLY A 178 4.71 -15.60 6.84
C GLY A 178 3.66 -16.23 5.93
N ALA A 179 3.97 -16.34 4.64
CA ALA A 179 3.15 -17.06 3.67
C ALA A 179 3.94 -17.52 2.45
N GLU A 180 3.50 -18.64 1.87
CA GLU A 180 3.86 -19.06 0.51
C GLU A 180 2.88 -18.36 -0.45
N VAL A 181 3.39 -17.68 -1.47
CA VAL A 181 2.57 -16.87 -2.40
C VAL A 181 2.93 -17.18 -3.84
N GLU A 182 1.91 -17.43 -4.65
CA GLU A 182 2.00 -17.58 -6.10
C GLU A 182 1.01 -16.63 -6.78
N MET A 183 1.41 -15.97 -7.88
CA MET A 183 0.47 -15.24 -8.73
C MET A 183 -0.30 -16.19 -9.65
N ILE A 184 -1.60 -15.96 -9.76
CA ILE A 184 -2.49 -16.72 -10.66
C ILE A 184 -2.47 -16.06 -12.04
N PRO A 185 -1.93 -16.73 -13.07
CA PRO A 185 -1.85 -16.16 -14.41
C PRO A 185 -3.23 -15.80 -14.97
N GLY A 186 -3.38 -14.61 -15.52
CA GLY A 186 -4.62 -14.17 -16.17
C GLY A 186 -5.75 -13.75 -15.23
N ALA A 187 -5.57 -13.84 -13.91
CA ALA A 187 -6.53 -13.31 -12.95
C ALA A 187 -6.70 -11.80 -13.10
N ASN A 188 -7.93 -11.30 -12.90
CA ASN A 188 -8.31 -9.92 -13.20
C ASN A 188 -8.56 -9.06 -11.95
N GLY A 189 -8.26 -9.60 -10.78
CA GLY A 189 -8.49 -8.95 -9.49
C GLY A 189 -7.49 -7.84 -9.18
N TYR A 190 -7.63 -7.32 -7.97
CA TYR A 190 -6.68 -6.36 -7.42
C TYR A 190 -5.39 -7.05 -6.99
N ARG A 191 -4.28 -6.33 -7.13
CA ARG A 191 -2.94 -6.74 -6.76
C ARG A 191 -2.08 -5.54 -6.37
N LEU A 192 -0.90 -5.77 -5.84
CA LEU A 192 0.12 -4.73 -5.77
C LEU A 192 0.65 -4.43 -7.17
N PRO A 193 1.10 -3.20 -7.45
CA PRO A 193 1.85 -2.91 -8.68
C PRO A 193 3.19 -3.66 -8.65
N THR A 194 3.74 -3.97 -9.81
CA THR A 194 5.13 -4.39 -9.92
C THR A 194 6.05 -3.17 -9.77
N GLU A 195 7.34 -3.39 -9.52
CA GLU A 195 8.32 -2.31 -9.45
C GLU A 195 8.36 -1.45 -10.71
N CYS A 196 8.30 -2.10 -11.89
CA CYS A 196 8.29 -1.39 -13.17
C CYS A 196 7.00 -0.59 -13.37
N GLU A 197 5.84 -1.13 -12.98
CA GLU A 197 4.57 -0.40 -13.05
C GLU A 197 4.56 0.81 -12.11
N ALA A 198 5.07 0.64 -10.88
CA ALA A 198 5.14 1.72 -9.91
C ALA A 198 6.03 2.86 -10.42
N GLU A 199 7.27 2.59 -10.84
CA GLU A 199 8.17 3.61 -11.36
C GLU A 199 7.63 4.26 -12.63
N TYR A 200 7.06 3.48 -13.56
CA TYR A 200 6.44 4.00 -14.77
C TYR A 200 5.30 4.98 -14.46
N ALA A 201 4.42 4.61 -13.54
CA ALA A 201 3.31 5.46 -13.08
C ALA A 201 3.81 6.71 -12.34
N MET A 202 4.83 6.59 -11.49
CA MET A 202 5.47 7.73 -10.82
C MET A 202 6.05 8.73 -11.81
N ARG A 203 6.64 8.26 -12.91
CA ARG A 203 7.18 9.08 -13.99
C ARG A 203 6.14 9.65 -14.96
N GLY A 204 4.85 9.44 -14.69
CA GLY A 204 3.75 9.98 -15.50
C GLY A 204 3.34 9.16 -16.71
N GLY A 205 3.86 7.92 -16.87
CA GLY A 205 3.36 6.95 -17.85
C GLY A 205 3.67 7.22 -19.32
N ASP A 206 4.64 8.09 -19.63
CA ASP A 206 5.06 8.35 -21.02
C ASP A 206 6.54 8.73 -21.09
N PRO A 207 7.41 7.82 -21.58
CA PRO A 207 8.84 8.07 -21.67
C PRO A 207 9.24 9.24 -22.56
N ASN A 208 8.34 9.71 -23.44
CA ASN A 208 8.62 10.83 -24.35
C ASN A 208 8.19 12.18 -23.78
N ALA A 209 7.62 12.20 -22.60
CA ALA A 209 7.14 13.44 -22.01
C ALA A 209 8.26 14.21 -21.29
N SER A 210 8.15 15.52 -21.27
CA SER A 210 9.14 16.42 -20.64
C SER A 210 9.30 16.26 -19.13
N ASP A 211 8.32 15.63 -18.45
CA ASP A 211 8.29 15.36 -17.03
C ASP A 211 8.75 13.94 -16.66
N TRP A 212 9.09 13.10 -17.65
CA TRP A 212 9.60 11.75 -17.44
C TRP A 212 10.84 11.69 -16.56
N ASP A 213 11.73 12.67 -16.73
CA ASP A 213 12.99 12.75 -15.99
C ASP A 213 12.91 13.61 -14.72
N TYR A 214 11.71 13.93 -14.27
CA TYR A 214 11.56 14.62 -12.99
C TYR A 214 12.02 13.74 -11.83
N LEU A 215 12.69 14.35 -10.86
CA LEU A 215 13.21 13.64 -9.71
C LEU A 215 12.10 13.14 -8.79
N PHE A 216 11.03 13.94 -8.66
CA PHE A 216 9.84 13.61 -7.89
C PHE A 216 8.64 13.42 -8.81
N SER A 217 7.67 12.63 -8.41
CA SER A 217 6.48 12.40 -9.20
C SER A 217 5.70 13.70 -9.43
N GLY A 218 5.79 14.24 -10.65
CA GLY A 218 5.16 15.51 -11.04
C GLY A 218 5.92 16.79 -10.64
N ALA A 219 7.16 16.70 -10.15
CA ALA A 219 7.93 17.88 -9.79
C ALA A 219 9.45 17.72 -10.01
N VAL A 220 10.08 18.84 -10.38
CA VAL A 220 11.54 18.94 -10.48
C VAL A 220 12.17 19.16 -9.11
N SER A 221 13.43 18.74 -8.97
CA SER A 221 14.27 19.11 -7.83
C SER A 221 14.63 20.60 -7.84
N GLU A 222 14.93 21.16 -6.67
CA GLU A 222 15.69 22.41 -6.60
C GLU A 222 17.08 22.17 -7.21
N PRO A 223 17.55 23.06 -8.11
CA PRO A 223 18.87 22.91 -8.73
C PRO A 223 20.00 22.77 -7.71
N GLY A 224 20.83 21.73 -7.88
CA GLY A 224 21.94 21.43 -6.99
C GLY A 224 21.56 20.80 -5.64
N LYS A 225 20.28 20.44 -5.44
CA LYS A 225 19.79 19.83 -4.21
C LYS A 225 19.22 18.42 -4.40
N GLU A 226 19.51 17.78 -5.51
CA GLU A 226 18.94 16.47 -5.88
C GLU A 226 19.20 15.36 -4.85
N ARG A 227 20.27 15.51 -4.06
CA ARG A 227 20.69 14.54 -3.03
C ARG A 227 20.49 15.03 -1.60
N TYR A 228 19.97 16.23 -1.41
CA TYR A 228 19.86 16.81 -0.09
C TYR A 228 18.61 16.32 0.66
N SER A 229 18.69 16.37 1.98
CA SER A 229 17.59 16.01 2.87
C SER A 229 16.41 16.95 2.72
N ILE A 230 16.66 18.24 2.48
CA ILE A 230 15.65 19.27 2.26
C ILE A 230 15.64 19.63 0.79
N ASN A 231 14.47 19.51 0.15
CA ASN A 231 14.28 19.87 -1.24
C ASN A 231 12.87 20.45 -1.44
N LYS A 232 12.78 21.77 -1.64
CA LYS A 232 11.48 22.46 -1.81
C LYS A 232 10.75 22.06 -3.09
N GLY A 233 11.46 21.45 -4.07
CA GLY A 233 10.85 20.88 -5.25
C GLY A 233 9.83 19.76 -4.91
N LEU A 234 10.03 19.04 -3.81
CA LEU A 234 9.11 18.03 -3.32
C LEU A 234 7.86 18.62 -2.62
N ASP A 235 7.95 19.81 -2.04
CA ASP A 235 6.87 20.41 -1.22
C ASP A 235 5.50 20.45 -1.92
N PRO A 236 5.38 20.72 -3.22
CA PRO A 236 4.08 20.75 -3.89
C PRO A 236 3.42 19.39 -4.08
N VAL A 237 4.20 18.31 -4.16
CA VAL A 237 3.75 16.98 -4.61
C VAL A 237 3.81 15.89 -3.55
N GLY A 238 4.53 16.12 -2.43
CA GLY A 238 4.73 15.07 -1.44
C GLY A 238 4.87 15.56 -0.01
N TRP A 239 4.55 14.67 0.93
CA TRP A 239 4.76 14.83 2.36
C TRP A 239 6.01 14.05 2.77
N TYR A 240 7.00 14.75 3.32
CA TYR A 240 8.27 14.15 3.73
C TYR A 240 8.75 14.76 5.04
N GLN A 241 9.85 14.29 5.58
CA GLN A 241 10.36 14.63 6.90
C GLN A 241 10.41 16.13 7.22
N TYR A 242 10.65 16.97 6.24
CA TYR A 242 10.89 18.41 6.43
C TYR A 242 9.69 19.32 6.12
N ASN A 243 8.62 18.80 5.57
CA ASN A 243 7.37 19.54 5.38
C ASN A 243 6.17 18.92 6.12
N ASN A 244 6.39 17.84 6.86
CA ASN A 244 5.38 17.09 7.60
C ASN A 244 5.16 17.72 8.98
N LYS A 245 4.61 18.93 9.03
CA LYS A 245 4.27 19.64 10.26
C LYS A 245 2.87 20.22 10.16
N THR A 246 2.12 20.10 11.26
CA THR A 246 0.81 20.73 11.40
C THR A 246 0.88 22.24 11.48
N GLY A 247 -0.04 22.90 10.79
CA GLY A 247 -0.58 24.22 11.15
C GLY A 247 0.36 25.41 11.09
N VAL A 248 1.61 25.23 10.72
CA VAL A 248 2.56 26.35 10.58
C VAL A 248 2.78 26.62 9.10
N SER A 249 1.87 27.40 8.55
CA SER A 249 2.15 28.21 7.36
C SER A 249 3.41 29.01 7.63
N GLY A 250 4.52 28.64 6.95
CA GLY A 250 5.78 29.36 7.06
C GLY A 250 6.77 28.82 8.10
N THR A 251 7.09 27.51 8.05
CA THR A 251 8.33 27.04 8.66
C THR A 251 9.50 27.71 7.96
N SER A 252 10.24 28.54 8.68
CA SER A 252 11.48 29.14 8.16
C SER A 252 12.49 28.03 7.82
N ASP A 253 13.41 28.29 6.91
CA ASP A 253 14.48 27.33 6.61
C ASP A 253 15.28 26.98 7.88
N SER A 254 15.40 27.91 8.83
CA SER A 254 16.01 27.66 10.13
C SER A 254 15.23 26.64 11.00
N ASP A 255 13.91 26.57 10.92
CA ASP A 255 13.14 25.56 11.65
C ASP A 255 13.28 24.17 11.00
N ARG A 256 13.50 24.13 9.70
CA ARG A 256 13.81 22.92 8.94
C ARG A 256 15.23 22.41 9.27
N GLU A 257 16.20 23.32 9.38
CA GLU A 257 17.59 23.01 9.68
C GLU A 257 17.83 22.66 11.16
N ASN A 258 17.16 23.34 12.07
CA ASN A 258 17.32 23.15 13.53
C ASN A 258 16.61 21.92 14.09
N ASN A 259 16.03 21.09 13.20
CA ASN A 259 15.59 19.76 13.55
C ASN A 259 14.80 19.66 14.88
N THR A 260 13.79 20.53 15.05
CA THR A 260 12.80 20.35 16.12
C THR A 260 11.94 19.11 15.83
N TYR A 261 12.63 18.01 15.76
CA TYR A 261 12.44 16.76 15.05
C TYR A 261 11.34 15.86 15.60
N TYR A 262 10.75 16.18 16.76
CA TYR A 262 10.10 15.11 17.53
C TYR A 262 8.67 15.33 17.95
N SER A 263 8.03 16.45 17.65
CA SER A 263 6.75 16.70 18.31
C SER A 263 5.47 16.37 17.54
N TYR A 264 5.48 16.33 16.18
CA TYR A 264 4.26 16.07 15.40
C TYR A 264 4.58 15.39 14.09
N LYS A 265 4.41 14.07 14.01
CA LYS A 265 4.78 13.24 12.86
C LYS A 265 3.71 12.22 12.57
N GLY A 266 3.37 12.06 11.30
CA GLY A 266 2.42 11.07 10.84
C GLY A 266 2.08 11.25 9.37
N THR A 267 1.21 10.39 8.89
CA THR A 267 0.63 10.48 7.56
C THR A 267 -0.32 11.68 7.46
N HIS A 268 -0.57 12.14 6.26
CA HIS A 268 -1.59 13.12 5.92
C HIS A 268 -2.75 12.48 5.16
N GLU A 269 -3.91 13.16 5.11
CA GLU A 269 -5.00 12.78 4.23
C GLU A 269 -4.51 12.72 2.78
N VAL A 270 -4.89 11.66 2.05
CA VAL A 270 -4.48 11.48 0.67
C VAL A 270 -5.04 12.57 -0.25
N GLY A 271 -4.27 12.96 -1.25
CA GLY A 271 -4.71 13.91 -2.28
C GLY A 271 -4.63 15.38 -1.88
N LEU A 272 -3.99 15.73 -0.77
CA LEU A 272 -3.79 17.13 -0.37
C LEU A 272 -2.67 17.84 -1.14
N LYS A 273 -1.78 17.08 -1.77
CA LYS A 273 -0.70 17.59 -2.64
C LYS A 273 -1.14 17.59 -4.11
N LYS A 274 -0.30 18.12 -5.00
CA LYS A 274 -0.57 18.10 -6.44
C LYS A 274 -0.31 16.70 -7.02
N PRO A 275 -1.16 16.24 -7.94
CA PRO A 275 -0.93 14.98 -8.63
C PRO A 275 0.17 15.11 -9.70
N ASN A 276 0.68 13.97 -10.15
CA ASN A 276 1.46 13.89 -11.37
C ASN A 276 0.55 13.99 -12.62
N ARG A 277 1.15 13.88 -13.82
CA ARG A 277 0.45 13.99 -15.10
C ARG A 277 -0.66 12.95 -15.33
N LEU A 278 -0.55 11.76 -14.73
CA LEU A 278 -1.61 10.75 -14.76
C LEU A 278 -2.77 11.06 -13.81
N GLY A 279 -2.64 12.08 -12.95
CA GLY A 279 -3.62 12.37 -11.91
C GLY A 279 -3.44 11.51 -10.66
N LEU A 280 -2.27 10.89 -10.47
CA LEU A 280 -1.90 10.11 -9.30
C LEU A 280 -1.33 11.02 -8.21
N TYR A 281 -1.79 10.84 -6.99
CA TYR A 281 -1.42 11.63 -5.82
C TYR A 281 -0.46 10.85 -4.92
N ASP A 282 0.32 11.60 -4.15
CA ASP A 282 1.18 11.10 -3.07
C ASP A 282 2.21 10.03 -3.51
N MET A 283 2.50 9.97 -4.83
CA MET A 283 3.49 9.06 -5.41
C MET A 283 4.92 9.35 -4.92
N SER A 284 5.15 10.50 -4.27
CA SER A 284 6.40 10.91 -3.63
C SER A 284 6.09 11.40 -2.23
N GLY A 285 6.37 10.60 -1.20
CA GLY A 285 6.12 10.93 0.21
C GLY A 285 4.87 10.25 0.78
N ASN A 286 4.31 10.77 1.85
CA ASN A 286 3.24 10.23 2.68
C ASN A 286 3.55 8.85 3.24
N VAL A 287 3.26 7.73 2.56
CA VAL A 287 3.77 6.40 2.92
C VAL A 287 4.60 5.80 1.80
N SER A 288 5.60 5.00 2.15
CA SER A 288 6.28 4.14 1.19
C SER A 288 5.36 2.99 0.81
N GLU A 289 5.27 2.66 -0.47
CA GLU A 289 4.24 1.76 -0.97
C GLU A 289 4.82 0.42 -1.40
N TYR A 290 4.33 -0.67 -0.81
CA TYR A 290 4.72 -2.02 -1.22
C TYR A 290 4.45 -2.26 -2.70
N CYS A 291 5.44 -2.84 -3.39
CA CYS A 291 5.30 -3.41 -4.73
C CYS A 291 5.44 -4.93 -4.68
N TYR A 292 4.81 -5.62 -5.64
CA TYR A 292 4.95 -7.06 -5.75
C TYR A 292 6.30 -7.42 -6.36
N GLY A 293 7.11 -8.11 -5.58
CA GLY A 293 8.44 -8.53 -5.92
C GLY A 293 9.16 -9.13 -4.72
N LYS A 294 10.34 -9.64 -4.97
CA LYS A 294 11.28 -10.13 -3.95
C LYS A 294 12.69 -9.80 -4.41
N ILE A 295 13.43 -9.07 -3.62
CA ILE A 295 14.73 -8.52 -4.02
C ILE A 295 15.86 -9.01 -3.12
N ASP A 296 16.98 -9.27 -3.76
CA ASP A 296 18.30 -9.43 -3.15
C ASP A 296 19.19 -8.27 -3.60
N TRP A 297 19.54 -7.40 -2.65
CA TRP A 297 20.32 -6.20 -2.94
C TRP A 297 21.71 -6.46 -3.47
N GLU A 298 22.35 -7.54 -3.04
CA GLU A 298 23.67 -7.88 -3.55
C GLU A 298 23.62 -8.31 -5.01
N LEU A 299 22.56 -9.03 -5.40
CA LEU A 299 22.32 -9.41 -6.78
C LEU A 299 21.92 -8.22 -7.62
N THR A 300 21.09 -7.30 -7.11
CA THR A 300 20.63 -6.11 -7.83
C THR A 300 21.76 -5.28 -8.38
N SER A 301 22.80 -5.09 -7.59
CA SER A 301 23.97 -4.28 -7.98
C SER A 301 24.84 -4.95 -9.07
N LYS A 302 24.62 -6.24 -9.35
CA LYS A 302 25.43 -7.08 -10.27
C LYS A 302 24.69 -7.40 -11.57
N ILE A 303 23.41 -7.03 -11.69
CA ILE A 303 22.61 -7.31 -12.90
C ILE A 303 23.21 -6.53 -14.08
N GLN A 304 23.46 -7.23 -15.16
CA GLN A 304 23.81 -6.66 -16.44
C GLN A 304 22.69 -6.93 -17.44
N TYR A 305 22.17 -5.88 -18.01
CA TYR A 305 21.09 -5.96 -18.98
C TYR A 305 21.66 -6.14 -20.41
N THR A 306 21.05 -7.03 -21.16
CA THR A 306 21.50 -7.42 -22.52
C THR A 306 20.77 -6.67 -23.64
N GLY A 307 19.77 -5.85 -23.29
CA GLY A 307 18.89 -5.19 -24.26
C GLY A 307 17.73 -6.09 -24.74
N GLU A 308 17.60 -7.30 -24.21
CA GLU A 308 16.45 -8.14 -24.48
C GLU A 308 15.16 -7.50 -23.90
N LEU A 309 14.05 -7.66 -24.63
CA LEU A 309 12.75 -7.11 -24.21
C LEU A 309 12.14 -7.98 -23.12
N GLU A 310 12.01 -7.40 -21.92
CA GLU A 310 11.28 -7.99 -20.81
C GLU A 310 9.80 -7.54 -20.86
N ILE A 311 8.86 -8.48 -20.86
CA ILE A 311 7.42 -8.19 -20.92
C ILE A 311 6.82 -8.34 -19.52
N ASN A 312 6.23 -7.26 -18.98
CA ASN A 312 5.63 -7.19 -17.65
C ASN A 312 6.50 -7.84 -16.56
N PRO A 313 7.78 -7.45 -16.45
CA PRO A 313 8.68 -8.15 -15.55
C PRO A 313 8.25 -8.04 -14.09
N VAL A 314 8.35 -9.17 -13.40
CA VAL A 314 8.25 -9.27 -11.93
C VAL A 314 9.57 -9.83 -11.43
N ARG A 315 10.23 -9.09 -10.58
CA ARG A 315 11.48 -9.53 -10.01
C ARG A 315 11.25 -10.41 -8.80
N ILE A 316 11.74 -11.65 -8.85
CA ILE A 316 11.70 -12.60 -7.74
C ILE A 316 13.10 -13.22 -7.60
N ASP A 317 13.92 -12.63 -6.74
CA ASP A 317 15.24 -13.15 -6.44
C ASP A 317 15.11 -14.29 -5.42
N GLU A 318 15.68 -15.47 -5.70
CA GLU A 318 15.52 -16.67 -4.86
C GLU A 318 16.06 -16.46 -3.43
N THR A 319 17.22 -15.85 -3.31
CA THR A 319 17.90 -15.56 -2.05
C THR A 319 17.45 -14.29 -1.36
N GLY A 320 16.64 -13.46 -2.04
CA GLY A 320 16.16 -12.20 -1.49
C GLY A 320 15.23 -12.41 -0.29
N ASN A 321 15.26 -11.45 0.63
CA ASN A 321 14.31 -11.34 1.74
C ASN A 321 13.68 -9.95 1.81
N GLY A 322 14.06 -9.05 0.90
CA GLY A 322 13.50 -7.71 0.80
C GLY A 322 12.24 -7.66 -0.06
N ARG A 323 11.32 -6.78 0.31
CA ARG A 323 10.16 -6.42 -0.51
C ARG A 323 10.34 -5.02 -1.03
N PRO A 324 10.22 -4.81 -2.35
CA PRO A 324 10.37 -3.47 -2.91
C PRO A 324 9.25 -2.56 -2.42
N SER A 325 9.61 -1.31 -2.13
CA SER A 325 8.64 -0.25 -1.87
C SER A 325 9.12 1.07 -2.46
N TYR A 326 8.19 1.91 -2.89
CA TYR A 326 8.44 3.12 -3.65
C TYR A 326 7.84 4.35 -2.98
N GLY A 327 8.25 5.53 -3.48
CA GLY A 327 7.68 6.82 -3.12
C GLY A 327 8.30 7.47 -1.89
N GLY A 328 8.94 6.71 -1.02
CA GLY A 328 9.38 7.22 0.29
C GLY A 328 8.20 7.58 1.18
N SER A 329 8.43 8.28 2.29
CA SER A 329 7.35 8.50 3.26
C SER A 329 7.49 9.83 3.99
N TRP A 330 6.47 10.19 4.77
CA TRP A 330 6.48 11.32 5.69
C TRP A 330 7.73 11.35 6.60
N ARG A 331 8.36 10.21 6.80
CA ARG A 331 9.54 10.04 7.65
C ARG A 331 10.86 10.14 6.87
N ALA A 332 10.82 9.96 5.57
CA ALA A 332 12.01 9.97 4.71
C ALA A 332 12.49 11.40 4.42
N ALA A 333 13.80 11.56 4.25
CA ALA A 333 14.36 12.74 3.60
C ALA A 333 13.93 12.80 2.12
N ALA A 334 14.04 13.96 1.47
CA ALA A 334 13.62 14.11 0.08
C ALA A 334 14.31 13.11 -0.87
N GLY A 335 15.58 12.77 -0.62
CA GLY A 335 16.29 11.74 -1.39
C GLY A 335 15.72 10.32 -1.29
N GLY A 336 14.82 10.05 -0.32
CA GLY A 336 14.07 8.79 -0.23
C GLY A 336 12.75 8.81 -0.98
N ALA A 337 12.28 10.00 -1.42
CA ALA A 337 11.00 10.17 -2.12
C ALA A 337 11.14 10.33 -3.65
N ILE A 338 12.31 10.04 -4.19
CA ILE A 338 12.62 10.12 -5.63
C ILE A 338 12.01 8.92 -6.38
N VAL A 339 11.66 9.14 -7.65
CA VAL A 339 10.91 8.17 -8.48
C VAL A 339 11.61 6.82 -8.71
N HIS A 340 12.89 6.71 -8.41
CA HIS A 340 13.69 5.49 -8.59
C HIS A 340 14.30 4.97 -7.27
N SER A 341 13.90 5.50 -6.12
CA SER A 341 14.35 5.01 -4.81
C SER A 341 13.40 3.95 -4.28
N PHE A 342 13.90 2.79 -4.00
CA PHE A 342 13.16 1.71 -3.39
C PHE A 342 13.89 1.24 -2.12
N PRO A 343 13.38 1.58 -0.94
CA PRO A 343 13.91 1.05 0.31
C PRO A 343 13.64 -0.45 0.43
N ASP A 344 14.55 -1.13 1.09
CA ASP A 344 14.44 -2.54 1.42
C ASP A 344 13.54 -2.72 2.64
N ASN A 345 12.45 -3.48 2.49
CA ASN A 345 11.55 -3.81 3.58
C ASN A 345 11.43 -5.32 3.72
N VAL A 346 11.49 -5.79 4.94
CA VAL A 346 11.23 -7.20 5.25
C VAL A 346 9.73 -7.45 5.17
N ASP A 347 9.32 -8.55 4.58
CA ASP A 347 7.91 -8.87 4.33
C ASP A 347 7.04 -9.03 5.59
N SER A 348 7.65 -9.39 6.71
CA SER A 348 6.98 -9.50 8.02
C SER A 348 7.03 -8.21 8.87
N SER A 349 7.70 -7.15 8.41
CA SER A 349 7.78 -5.89 9.14
C SER A 349 6.52 -5.04 8.91
N PHE A 350 6.08 -4.36 9.94
CA PHE A 350 5.05 -3.35 9.87
C PHE A 350 5.57 -2.04 10.45
N SER A 351 5.28 -0.94 9.78
CA SER A 351 5.84 0.38 10.09
C SER A 351 4.80 1.48 9.89
N ALA A 352 4.86 2.52 10.70
CA ALA A 352 4.02 3.72 10.58
C ALA A 352 4.29 4.55 9.30
N SER A 353 5.20 4.11 8.46
CA SER A 353 5.61 4.81 7.24
C SER A 353 5.52 3.96 5.97
N ILE A 354 4.92 2.77 6.07
CA ILE A 354 4.74 1.84 4.95
C ILE A 354 3.28 1.50 4.81
N GLY A 355 2.75 1.72 3.62
CA GLY A 355 1.41 1.37 3.18
C GLY A 355 1.46 0.74 1.79
N PHE A 356 0.42 0.92 1.00
CA PHE A 356 0.35 0.41 -0.37
C PHE A 356 -0.73 1.08 -1.20
N ARG A 357 -0.63 0.96 -2.50
CA ARG A 357 -1.75 1.16 -3.43
C ARG A 357 -2.02 -0.09 -4.23
N VAL A 358 -3.22 -0.21 -4.78
CA VAL A 358 -3.61 -1.36 -5.59
C VAL A 358 -3.37 -1.11 -7.07
N ALA A 359 -3.19 -2.19 -7.83
CA ALA A 359 -3.19 -2.19 -9.28
C ALA A 359 -4.11 -3.29 -9.82
N ARG A 360 -4.42 -3.25 -11.12
CA ARG A 360 -5.12 -4.30 -11.85
C ARG A 360 -4.61 -4.37 -13.28
N SER A 361 -4.48 -5.57 -13.81
CA SER A 361 -4.23 -5.75 -15.24
C SER A 361 -5.50 -5.42 -16.03
N LEU A 362 -5.38 -4.65 -17.12
CA LEU A 362 -6.44 -4.40 -18.07
C LEU A 362 -6.35 -5.48 -19.19
N LYS A 363 -7.51 -5.98 -19.61
CA LYS A 363 -7.59 -6.99 -20.68
C LYS A 363 -7.62 -6.31 -22.04
#